data_a8550208f1d51308e4de0e789f34052c
#
_entry.id   a8550208f1d51308e4de0e789f34052c
#
_cell.length_a   1.000
_cell.length_b   1.000
_cell.length_c   1.000
_cell.angle_alpha   90.00
_cell.angle_beta   90.00
_cell.angle_gamma   90.00
#
_symmetry.space_group_name_H-M   'P 1'
#
loop_
_entity.id
_entity.type
_entity.pdbx_description
1 polymer ?
#
loop_
_entity_poly.entity_id
_entity_poly.type
_entity_poly.pdbx_seq_one_letter_code
_entity_poly.pdbx_strand_id
1 'polypeptide(L)'
;MDLLLLEKQLKKRLEFPYSWGKKQSDEDDKKTAFIYNARTFSELLESCQNLDEELRNYAFNRWLNFWSAKGVEQIFCEDEKVKPNYNQYDKLVDFRINEIPFDHKTSVFPKAYPKTLEEALENKEELIRWFYKNQSQEGRKHFKN
;
A
#
# COMPACT_ATOMS: atom_id res chain seq x y z
N MET A 1 -6.30 -14.46 -6.88
CA MET A 1 -5.29 -14.58 -5.79
C MET A 1 -5.99 -15.14 -4.56
N ASP A 2 -5.36 -16.03 -3.81
CA ASP A 2 -5.91 -16.53 -2.55
C ASP A 2 -5.65 -15.48 -1.44
N LEU A 3 -6.73 -14.83 -0.98
CA LEU A 3 -6.65 -13.76 0.03
C LEU A 3 -6.23 -14.25 1.42
N LEU A 4 -6.61 -15.49 1.79
CA LEU A 4 -6.21 -16.08 3.08
C LEU A 4 -4.71 -16.40 3.09
N LEU A 5 -4.20 -16.89 1.97
CA LEU A 5 -2.77 -17.12 1.82
C LEU A 5 -2.00 -15.79 1.83
N LEU A 6 -2.49 -14.80 1.11
CA LEU A 6 -1.89 -13.46 1.10
C LEU A 6 -1.83 -12.87 2.53
N GLU A 7 -2.93 -12.91 3.26
CA GLU A 7 -2.97 -12.43 4.65
C GLU A 7 -1.89 -13.09 5.52
N LYS A 8 -1.75 -14.42 5.43
CA LYS A 8 -0.70 -15.15 6.16
C LYS A 8 0.70 -14.67 5.78
N GLN A 9 0.94 -14.38 4.49
CA GLN A 9 2.25 -13.89 4.04
C GLN A 9 2.51 -12.46 4.53
N LEU A 10 1.51 -11.58 4.47
CA LEU A 10 1.62 -10.20 4.97
C LEU A 10 1.89 -10.17 6.49
N LYS A 11 1.25 -11.07 7.27
CA LYS A 11 1.50 -11.21 8.71
C LYS A 11 2.94 -11.57 9.04
N LYS A 12 3.59 -12.43 8.26
CA LYS A 12 5.02 -12.75 8.43
C LYS A 12 5.92 -11.52 8.30
N ARG A 13 5.57 -10.56 7.42
CA ARG A 13 6.30 -9.29 7.31
C ARG A 13 6.26 -8.50 8.62
N LEU A 14 5.16 -8.56 9.37
CA LEU A 14 5.00 -7.83 10.63
C LEU A 14 5.87 -8.35 11.77
N GLU A 15 6.47 -9.54 11.63
CA GLU A 15 7.45 -10.08 12.58
C GLU A 15 8.80 -9.34 12.51
N PHE A 16 9.03 -8.55 11.46
CA PHE A 16 10.25 -7.76 11.25
C PHE A 16 10.02 -6.28 11.57
N PRO A 17 11.03 -5.56 12.08
CA PRO A 17 10.92 -4.14 12.38
C PRO A 17 10.43 -3.32 11.18
N TYR A 18 9.56 -2.35 11.43
CA TYR A 18 9.09 -1.43 10.40
C TYR A 18 10.03 -0.24 10.32
N SER A 19 10.95 -0.30 9.39
CA SER A 19 11.88 0.79 9.08
C SER A 19 11.94 1.00 7.58
N TRP A 20 11.83 2.24 7.11
CA TRP A 20 12.04 2.54 5.70
C TRP A 20 13.52 2.54 5.32
N GLY A 21 14.40 2.92 6.25
CA GLY A 21 15.82 3.00 6.05
C GLY A 21 16.23 4.10 5.05
N LYS A 22 15.57 4.14 3.89
CA LYS A 22 15.89 5.02 2.76
C LYS A 22 14.67 5.82 2.28
N LYS A 23 14.95 6.98 1.68
CA LYS A 23 13.98 7.74 0.90
C LYS A 23 13.74 7.06 -0.45
N GLN A 24 12.50 7.09 -0.95
CA GLN A 24 12.17 6.50 -2.25
C GLN A 24 13.01 7.09 -3.38
N SER A 25 13.54 6.23 -4.25
CA SER A 25 14.29 6.59 -5.45
C SER A 25 14.02 5.59 -6.57
N ASP A 26 14.12 6.07 -7.83
CA ASP A 26 13.93 5.23 -9.01
C ASP A 26 15.02 4.12 -9.12
N GLU A 27 16.22 4.39 -8.60
CA GLU A 27 17.30 3.42 -8.59
C GLU A 27 17.02 2.27 -7.63
N ASP A 28 16.59 2.58 -6.40
CA ASP A 28 16.25 1.56 -5.41
C ASP A 28 14.96 0.81 -5.82
N ASP A 29 14.03 1.49 -6.49
CA ASP A 29 12.84 0.87 -7.07
C ASP A 29 13.20 -0.18 -8.12
N LYS A 30 14.19 0.10 -8.99
CA LYS A 30 14.70 -0.87 -9.97
C LYS A 30 15.41 -2.04 -9.29
N LYS A 31 16.29 -1.78 -8.32
CA LYS A 31 17.01 -2.82 -7.57
C LYS A 31 16.09 -3.77 -6.80
N THR A 32 14.93 -3.29 -6.38
CA THR A 32 13.92 -4.06 -5.61
C THR A 32 12.71 -4.46 -6.45
N ALA A 33 12.78 -4.45 -7.77
CA ALA A 33 11.67 -4.79 -8.66
C ALA A 33 11.15 -6.24 -8.51
N PHE A 34 11.96 -7.14 -7.93
CA PHE A 34 11.56 -8.53 -7.63
C PHE A 34 10.36 -8.62 -6.69
N ILE A 35 10.04 -7.57 -5.92
CA ILE A 35 8.87 -7.53 -5.02
C ILE A 35 7.56 -7.81 -5.74
N TYR A 36 7.45 -7.48 -7.01
CA TYR A 36 6.25 -7.71 -7.81
C TYR A 36 6.02 -9.19 -8.15
N ASN A 37 7.09 -9.99 -8.12
CA ASN A 37 7.07 -11.41 -8.43
C ASN A 37 7.09 -12.29 -7.18
N ALA A 38 7.67 -11.81 -6.07
CA ALA A 38 7.72 -12.52 -4.80
C ALA A 38 6.30 -12.60 -4.19
N ARG A 39 5.65 -13.75 -4.34
CA ARG A 39 4.28 -13.97 -3.83
C ARG A 39 4.24 -14.41 -2.37
N THR A 40 5.35 -14.93 -1.87
CA THR A 40 5.50 -15.34 -0.49
C THR A 40 6.58 -14.50 0.20
N PHE A 41 6.49 -14.40 1.53
CA PHE A 41 7.51 -13.69 2.30
C PHE A 41 8.87 -14.42 2.27
N SER A 42 8.87 -15.73 2.10
CA SER A 42 10.10 -16.53 1.94
C SER A 42 10.83 -16.19 0.64
N GLU A 43 10.10 -16.10 -0.49
CA GLU A 43 10.68 -15.66 -1.77
C GLU A 43 11.25 -14.23 -1.68
N LEU A 44 10.57 -13.35 -0.93
CA LEU A 44 11.08 -12.01 -0.67
C LEU A 44 12.39 -12.04 0.12
N LEU A 45 12.46 -12.84 1.19
CA LEU A 45 13.68 -13.00 2.00
C LEU A 45 14.85 -13.53 1.18
N GLU A 46 14.63 -14.54 0.34
CA GLU A 46 15.65 -15.08 -0.57
C GLU A 46 16.17 -14.02 -1.53
N SER A 47 15.25 -13.24 -2.13
CA SER A 47 15.61 -12.15 -3.05
C SER A 47 16.39 -11.02 -2.37
N CYS A 48 16.25 -10.88 -1.04
CA CYS A 48 16.93 -9.85 -0.25
C CYS A 48 18.28 -10.28 0.35
N GLN A 49 18.72 -11.53 0.16
CA GLN A 49 19.90 -12.09 0.87
C GLN A 49 21.20 -11.28 0.68
N ASN A 50 21.38 -10.70 -0.50
CA ASN A 50 22.58 -9.94 -0.84
C ASN A 50 22.42 -8.41 -0.73
N LEU A 51 21.29 -7.95 -0.17
CA LEU A 51 21.04 -6.53 0.03
C LEU A 51 21.54 -6.07 1.39
N ASP A 52 22.04 -4.83 1.45
CA ASP A 52 22.27 -4.17 2.73
C ASP A 52 20.97 -4.00 3.53
N GLU A 53 21.10 -3.68 4.81
CA GLU A 53 19.94 -3.58 5.72
C GLU A 53 18.94 -2.51 5.28
N GLU A 54 19.43 -1.36 4.80
CA GLU A 54 18.57 -0.25 4.39
C GLU A 54 17.72 -0.62 3.15
N LEU A 55 18.37 -1.21 2.14
CA LEU A 55 17.69 -1.61 0.91
C LEU A 55 16.78 -2.81 1.14
N ARG A 56 17.15 -3.72 2.04
CA ARG A 56 16.28 -4.82 2.49
C ARG A 56 15.02 -4.30 3.17
N ASN A 57 15.14 -3.37 4.11
CA ASN A 57 14.00 -2.74 4.77
C ASN A 57 13.11 -1.99 3.77
N TYR A 58 13.72 -1.32 2.81
CA TYR A 58 13.04 -0.66 1.72
C TYR A 58 12.22 -1.66 0.87
N ALA A 59 12.82 -2.79 0.48
CA ALA A 59 12.14 -3.85 -0.26
C ALA A 59 10.97 -4.45 0.52
N PHE A 60 11.15 -4.71 1.81
CA PHE A 60 10.09 -5.25 2.68
C PHE A 60 8.88 -4.33 2.75
N ASN A 61 9.09 -3.01 2.87
CA ASN A 61 8.00 -2.05 2.94
C ASN A 61 7.29 -1.89 1.59
N ARG A 62 8.04 -1.85 0.48
CA ARG A 62 7.45 -1.83 -0.86
C ARG A 62 6.62 -3.08 -1.13
N TRP A 63 7.13 -4.24 -0.76
CA TRP A 63 6.41 -5.51 -0.91
C TRP A 63 5.10 -5.52 -0.13
N LEU A 64 5.15 -5.12 1.16
CA LEU A 64 3.96 -5.02 2.00
C LEU A 64 2.94 -4.06 1.38
N ASN A 65 3.36 -2.87 0.96
CA ASN A 65 2.48 -1.88 0.37
C ASN A 65 1.84 -2.37 -0.94
N PHE A 66 2.64 -3.00 -1.82
CA PHE A 66 2.15 -3.50 -3.09
C PHE A 66 1.13 -4.63 -2.92
N TRP A 67 1.49 -5.67 -2.15
CA TRP A 67 0.61 -6.84 -2.02
C TRP A 67 -0.62 -6.57 -1.15
N SER A 68 -0.53 -5.70 -0.15
CA SER A 68 -1.72 -5.27 0.61
C SER A 68 -2.68 -4.46 -0.26
N ALA A 69 -2.17 -3.54 -1.09
CA ALA A 69 -2.99 -2.81 -2.05
C ALA A 69 -3.70 -3.75 -3.04
N LYS A 70 -2.95 -4.74 -3.59
CA LYS A 70 -3.54 -5.76 -4.48
C LYS A 70 -4.60 -6.61 -3.79
N GLY A 71 -4.42 -6.94 -2.52
CA GLY A 71 -5.44 -7.64 -1.73
C GLY A 71 -6.71 -6.81 -1.57
N VAL A 72 -6.58 -5.54 -1.24
CA VAL A 72 -7.72 -4.62 -1.10
C VAL A 72 -8.44 -4.41 -2.42
N GLU A 73 -7.72 -4.19 -3.52
CA GLU A 73 -8.30 -4.10 -4.88
C GLU A 73 -9.13 -5.35 -5.21
N GLN A 74 -8.61 -6.53 -4.89
CA GLN A 74 -9.32 -7.78 -5.14
C GLN A 74 -10.60 -7.89 -4.31
N ILE A 75 -10.57 -7.50 -3.02
CA ILE A 75 -11.76 -7.48 -2.16
C ILE A 75 -12.85 -6.57 -2.76
N PHE A 76 -12.48 -5.38 -3.23
CA PHE A 76 -13.44 -4.50 -3.92
C PHE A 76 -14.00 -5.15 -5.18
N CYS A 77 -13.16 -5.82 -5.98
CA CYS A 77 -13.56 -6.46 -7.24
C CYS A 77 -14.35 -7.77 -7.06
N GLU A 78 -14.61 -8.23 -5.83
CA GLU A 78 -15.58 -9.31 -5.56
C GLU A 78 -17.03 -8.85 -5.73
N ASP A 79 -17.31 -7.54 -5.64
CA ASP A 79 -18.63 -6.98 -5.94
C ASP A 79 -18.80 -6.85 -7.46
N GLU A 80 -19.94 -7.33 -7.98
CA GLU A 80 -20.25 -7.31 -9.44
C GLU A 80 -20.30 -5.90 -10.05
N LYS A 81 -20.49 -4.87 -9.23
CA LYS A 81 -20.50 -3.46 -9.63
C LYS A 81 -19.11 -2.86 -9.75
N VAL A 82 -18.09 -3.60 -9.31
CA VAL A 82 -16.69 -3.14 -9.32
C VAL A 82 -15.92 -3.85 -10.42
N LYS A 83 -15.41 -3.07 -11.36
CA LYS A 83 -14.62 -3.56 -12.49
C LYS A 83 -13.16 -3.17 -12.32
N PRO A 84 -12.22 -4.12 -12.25
CA PRO A 84 -10.79 -3.81 -12.17
C PRO A 84 -10.34 -3.10 -13.45
N ASN A 85 -9.36 -2.22 -13.32
CA ASN A 85 -8.71 -1.65 -14.49
C ASN A 85 -7.64 -2.63 -15.01
N TYR A 86 -7.88 -3.19 -16.20
CA TYR A 86 -6.93 -4.10 -16.84
C TYR A 86 -5.78 -3.39 -17.58
N ASN A 87 -5.86 -2.05 -17.71
CA ASN A 87 -4.78 -1.27 -18.29
C ASN A 87 -3.69 -1.00 -17.26
N GLN A 88 -2.66 -1.84 -17.21
CA GLN A 88 -1.53 -1.69 -16.29
C GLN A 88 -0.70 -0.41 -16.47
N TYR A 89 -0.89 0.32 -17.57
CA TYR A 89 -0.22 1.60 -17.85
C TYR A 89 -1.03 2.81 -17.35
N ASP A 90 -2.29 2.61 -16.99
CA ASP A 90 -3.12 3.66 -16.40
C ASP A 90 -2.75 3.81 -14.92
N LYS A 91 -2.12 4.93 -14.59
CA LYS A 91 -1.69 5.25 -13.23
C LYS A 91 -2.73 6.03 -12.42
N LEU A 92 -3.88 6.32 -13.02
CA LEU A 92 -4.90 7.19 -12.44
C LEU A 92 -6.15 6.42 -12.01
N VAL A 93 -6.32 5.18 -12.48
CA VAL A 93 -7.52 4.39 -12.20
C VAL A 93 -7.11 2.97 -11.82
N ASP A 94 -7.45 2.53 -10.63
CA ASP A 94 -7.24 1.15 -10.17
C ASP A 94 -8.46 0.27 -10.47
N PHE A 95 -9.65 0.82 -10.28
CA PHE A 95 -10.92 0.13 -10.57
C PHE A 95 -12.05 1.13 -10.81
N ARG A 96 -13.20 0.64 -11.29
CA ARG A 96 -14.42 1.42 -11.48
C ARG A 96 -15.55 0.84 -10.64
N ILE A 97 -16.33 1.73 -10.00
CA ILE A 97 -17.56 1.36 -9.30
C ILE A 97 -18.72 2.00 -10.06
N ASN A 98 -19.65 1.20 -10.60
CA ASN A 98 -20.73 1.70 -11.46
C ASN A 98 -20.20 2.62 -12.59
N GLU A 99 -19.13 2.22 -13.25
CA GLU A 99 -18.42 2.95 -14.31
C GLU A 99 -17.69 4.23 -13.86
N ILE A 100 -17.80 4.65 -12.60
CA ILE A 100 -17.05 5.79 -12.05
C ILE A 100 -15.62 5.32 -11.71
N PRO A 101 -14.58 6.02 -12.20
CA PRO A 101 -13.19 5.64 -11.94
C PRO A 101 -12.75 6.00 -10.52
N PHE A 102 -11.98 5.12 -9.90
CA PHE A 102 -11.37 5.30 -8.59
C PHE A 102 -9.88 4.99 -8.63
N ASP A 103 -9.10 5.82 -7.96
CA ASP A 103 -7.70 5.59 -7.62
C ASP A 103 -7.61 5.21 -6.14
N HIS A 104 -7.07 4.02 -5.87
CA HIS A 104 -6.94 3.49 -4.52
C HIS A 104 -5.62 3.92 -3.90
N LYS A 105 -5.70 4.66 -2.81
CA LYS A 105 -4.54 5.04 -2.02
C LYS A 105 -4.60 4.44 -0.63
N THR A 106 -3.53 3.75 -0.25
CA THR A 106 -3.32 3.34 1.14
C THR A 106 -2.48 4.37 1.89
N SER A 107 -2.79 4.61 3.13
CA SER A 107 -2.02 5.48 4.02
C SER A 107 -1.93 4.86 5.40
N VAL A 108 -0.83 5.13 6.10
CA VAL A 108 -0.75 4.87 7.53
C VAL A 108 -1.65 5.86 8.29
N PHE A 109 -2.09 5.46 9.48
CA PHE A 109 -2.84 6.36 10.36
C PHE A 109 -2.03 7.64 10.62
N PRO A 110 -2.63 8.85 10.42
CA PRO A 110 -1.89 10.10 10.50
C PRO A 110 -1.41 10.38 11.93
N LYS A 111 -0.11 10.51 12.12
CA LYS A 111 0.49 10.80 13.45
C LYS A 111 0.01 12.11 14.07
N ALA A 112 -0.34 13.09 13.24
CA ALA A 112 -0.81 14.41 13.68
C ALA A 112 -2.33 14.46 13.92
N TYR A 113 -3.05 13.35 13.71
CA TYR A 113 -4.48 13.31 14.02
C TYR A 113 -4.71 13.43 15.53
N PRO A 114 -5.63 14.30 15.99
CA PRO A 114 -5.74 14.63 17.42
C PRO A 114 -6.42 13.55 18.27
N LYS A 115 -6.93 12.47 17.65
CA LYS A 115 -7.62 11.38 18.33
C LYS A 115 -6.90 10.06 18.13
N THR A 116 -7.23 9.07 18.96
CA THR A 116 -6.69 7.70 18.83
C THR A 116 -7.26 6.96 17.61
N LEU A 117 -6.66 5.82 17.27
CA LEU A 117 -7.18 4.95 16.21
C LEU A 117 -8.59 4.43 16.55
N GLU A 118 -8.82 4.05 17.81
CA GLU A 118 -10.12 3.56 18.28
C GLU A 118 -11.21 4.61 18.10
N GLU A 119 -10.97 5.84 18.55
CA GLU A 119 -11.91 6.96 18.38
C GLU A 119 -12.16 7.30 16.89
N ALA A 120 -11.11 7.19 16.06
CA ALA A 120 -11.23 7.41 14.62
C ALA A 120 -12.06 6.32 13.93
N LEU A 121 -11.98 5.06 14.40
CA LEU A 121 -12.79 3.96 13.87
C LEU A 121 -14.29 4.12 14.20
N GLU A 122 -14.61 4.77 15.32
CA GLU A 122 -15.99 5.10 15.69
C GLU A 122 -16.54 6.24 14.81
N ASN A 123 -15.70 7.18 14.40
CA ASN A 123 -16.09 8.30 13.53
C ASN A 123 -15.17 8.46 12.32
N LYS A 124 -15.24 7.51 11.39
CA LYS A 124 -14.40 7.47 10.18
C LYS A 124 -14.56 8.70 9.28
N GLU A 125 -15.74 9.27 9.22
CA GLU A 125 -16.00 10.46 8.41
C GLU A 125 -15.21 11.67 8.89
N GLU A 126 -15.11 11.87 10.20
CA GLU A 126 -14.30 12.94 10.78
C GLU A 126 -12.82 12.78 10.45
N LEU A 127 -12.27 11.54 10.55
CA LEU A 127 -10.90 11.25 10.16
C LEU A 127 -10.65 11.56 8.67
N ILE A 128 -11.56 11.12 7.79
CA ILE A 128 -11.45 11.35 6.34
C ILE A 128 -11.45 12.86 6.04
N ARG A 129 -12.39 13.62 6.61
CA ARG A 129 -12.47 15.08 6.44
C ARG A 129 -11.22 15.78 6.94
N TRP A 130 -10.72 15.38 8.12
CA TRP A 130 -9.49 15.91 8.68
C TRP A 130 -8.29 15.61 7.77
N PHE A 131 -8.18 14.38 7.29
CA PHE A 131 -7.11 13.95 6.39
C PHE A 131 -7.08 14.80 5.12
N TYR A 132 -8.19 14.95 4.43
CA TYR A 132 -8.27 15.77 3.22
C TYR A 132 -7.97 17.25 3.48
N LYS A 133 -8.42 17.80 4.59
CA LYS A 133 -8.16 19.18 4.98
C LYS A 133 -6.66 19.46 5.23
N ASN A 134 -5.92 18.47 5.76
CA ASN A 134 -4.55 18.63 6.19
C ASN A 134 -3.50 18.05 5.24
N GLN A 135 -3.91 17.46 4.13
CA GLN A 135 -2.99 16.87 3.13
C GLN A 135 -1.92 17.83 2.62
N SER A 136 -2.28 19.07 2.34
CA SER A 136 -1.36 20.09 1.84
C SER A 136 -0.30 20.49 2.85
N GLN A 137 -0.60 20.38 4.14
CA GLN A 137 0.32 20.70 5.23
C GLN A 137 1.40 19.63 5.42
N GLU A 138 1.12 18.38 5.06
CA GLU A 138 2.08 17.28 5.11
C GLU A 138 2.97 17.16 3.85
N GLY A 139 2.88 18.12 2.92
CA GLY A 139 3.72 18.15 1.72
C GLY A 139 3.42 17.08 0.67
N ARG A 140 2.28 16.41 0.77
CA ARG A 140 1.84 15.40 -0.20
C ARG A 140 1.26 16.07 -1.45
N LYS A 141 2.11 16.34 -2.44
CA LYS A 141 1.75 16.95 -3.72
C LYS A 141 0.85 16.09 -4.64
N HIS A 142 0.48 14.87 -4.21
CA HIS A 142 -0.18 13.88 -5.07
C HIS A 142 -1.71 14.05 -5.20
N PHE A 143 -2.29 15.04 -4.54
CA PHE A 143 -3.73 15.27 -4.54
C PHE A 143 -4.11 16.61 -5.16
N LYS A 144 -3.37 17.04 -6.18
CA LYS A 144 -3.83 18.11 -7.05
C LYS A 144 -4.75 17.50 -8.10
N ASN A 145 -6.03 17.67 -7.92
CA ASN A 145 -6.97 17.76 -9.02
C ASN A 145 -6.92 19.17 -9.58
#